data_e15fd715379d1f858d877e634a9e188d
#
_entry.id   e15fd715379d1f858d877e634a9e188d
#
_cell.length_a   1.000
_cell.length_b   1.000
_cell.length_c   1.000
_cell.angle_alpha   90.00
_cell.angle_beta   90.00
_cell.angle_gamma   90.00
#
_symmetry.space_group_name_H-M   'P 1'
#
loop_
_entity.id
_entity.type
_entity.pdbx_description
1 polymer ?
#
loop_
_entity_poly.entity_id
_entity_poly.type
_entity_poly.pdbx_seq_one_letter_code
_entity_poly.pdbx_strand_id
1 'polypeptide(L)'
;LAQVPEVKAAMFTELPPGAKLNEHRDPYAGSLRFHMGLSTPNDDRCFINVNQQSYSWRDGEGVVFDETYLHWAINQTDKTRIILMCDIERPMKYRWAAAFNRWFARVVLTAASSPNETGDQTGGISKIFKIFWYAGQYRRKLKKFSKPLYLLVKFSLIVGLVAWVTSDLWKSFLLD
;
A
#
# COMPACT_ATOMS: atom_id res chain seq x y z
N LEU A 1 16.87 2.93 -14.07
CA LEU A 1 16.29 2.75 -12.72
C LEU A 1 16.48 1.31 -12.22
N ALA A 2 16.40 0.28 -13.07
CA ALA A 2 16.64 -1.11 -12.66
C ALA A 2 18.03 -1.37 -12.03
N GLN A 3 18.96 -0.45 -12.18
CA GLN A 3 20.31 -0.53 -11.60
C GLN A 3 20.43 0.17 -10.24
N VAL A 4 19.35 0.78 -9.72
CA VAL A 4 19.32 1.44 -8.41
C VAL A 4 18.62 0.51 -7.42
N PRO A 5 19.35 -0.15 -6.50
CA PRO A 5 18.80 -1.20 -5.64
C PRO A 5 17.68 -0.72 -4.73
N GLU A 6 17.67 0.55 -4.36
CA GLU A 6 16.70 1.17 -3.48
C GLU A 6 15.35 1.46 -4.16
N VAL A 7 15.31 1.53 -5.50
CA VAL A 7 14.09 1.73 -6.28
C VAL A 7 13.35 0.41 -6.41
N LYS A 8 12.14 0.35 -5.89
CA LYS A 8 11.28 -0.85 -5.90
C LYS A 8 10.31 -0.85 -7.08
N ALA A 9 9.80 0.32 -7.43
CA ALA A 9 8.95 0.54 -8.58
C ALA A 9 9.23 1.93 -9.15
N ALA A 10 9.04 2.09 -10.46
CA ALA A 10 9.12 3.37 -11.13
C ALA A 10 8.11 3.40 -12.28
N MET A 11 7.40 4.51 -12.41
CA MET A 11 6.43 4.72 -13.47
C MET A 11 6.30 6.21 -13.82
N PHE A 12 5.86 6.47 -15.04
CA PHE A 12 5.40 7.79 -15.43
C PHE A 12 3.93 7.93 -15.10
N THR A 13 3.55 9.06 -14.50
CA THR A 13 2.16 9.31 -14.16
C THR A 13 1.72 10.67 -14.67
N GLU A 14 0.48 10.72 -15.13
CA GLU A 14 -0.15 11.93 -15.66
C GLU A 14 -1.27 12.40 -14.74
N LEU A 15 -1.42 13.71 -14.64
CA LEU A 15 -2.57 14.37 -14.01
C LEU A 15 -3.10 15.44 -14.98
N PRO A 16 -4.14 15.12 -15.76
CA PRO A 16 -4.70 16.04 -16.75
C PRO A 16 -5.29 17.33 -16.13
N PRO A 17 -5.57 18.36 -16.93
CA PRO A 17 -6.30 19.54 -16.49
C PRO A 17 -7.60 19.19 -15.78
N GLY A 18 -7.85 19.81 -14.63
CA GLY A 18 -9.04 19.58 -13.81
C GLY A 18 -9.09 18.25 -13.05
N ALA A 19 -8.11 17.35 -13.26
CA ALA A 19 -8.09 16.06 -12.59
C ALA A 19 -7.76 16.21 -11.11
N LYS A 20 -8.37 15.32 -10.31
CA LYS A 20 -8.16 15.24 -8.86
C LYS A 20 -7.91 13.78 -8.45
N LEU A 21 -6.89 13.56 -7.66
CA LEU A 21 -6.68 12.33 -6.90
C LEU A 21 -7.31 12.50 -5.52
N ASN A 22 -8.29 11.65 -5.20
CA ASN A 22 -9.00 11.75 -3.93
C ASN A 22 -8.08 11.47 -2.74
N GLU A 23 -8.45 11.98 -1.59
CA GLU A 23 -7.75 11.81 -0.35
C GLU A 23 -7.70 10.34 0.08
N HIS A 24 -6.48 9.82 0.28
CA HIS A 24 -6.24 8.42 0.64
C HIS A 24 -4.91 8.26 1.40
N ARG A 25 -4.64 7.04 1.83
CA ARG A 25 -3.38 6.60 2.44
C ARG A 25 -2.99 5.28 1.82
N ASP A 26 -1.72 5.12 1.51
CA ASP A 26 -1.20 3.82 1.14
C ASP A 26 -0.83 3.01 2.40
N PRO A 27 -1.20 1.73 2.45
CA PRO A 27 -1.08 0.95 3.69
C PRO A 27 0.34 0.44 3.98
N TYR A 28 1.26 0.55 3.01
CA TYR A 28 2.59 -0.01 3.12
C TYR A 28 3.61 1.02 3.63
N ALA A 29 4.12 0.81 4.85
CA ALA A 29 5.07 1.72 5.49
C ALA A 29 6.55 1.39 5.20
N GLY A 30 6.81 0.41 4.34
CA GLY A 30 8.18 -0.04 4.00
C GLY A 30 8.83 0.72 2.85
N SER A 31 8.12 1.64 2.21
CA SER A 31 8.59 2.54 1.17
C SER A 31 8.39 4.01 1.51
N LEU A 32 9.07 4.84 0.77
CA LEU A 32 8.81 6.27 0.62
C LEU A 32 8.53 6.52 -0.86
N ARG A 33 7.73 7.52 -1.16
CA ARG A 33 7.41 7.89 -2.54
C ARG A 33 8.25 9.08 -2.97
N PHE A 34 8.92 8.95 -4.11
CA PHE A 34 9.66 10.01 -4.78
C PHE A 34 8.89 10.45 -6.02
N HIS A 35 8.68 11.75 -6.18
CA HIS A 35 8.18 12.35 -7.41
C HIS A 35 9.22 13.30 -7.99
N MET A 36 9.40 13.28 -9.30
CA MET A 36 10.20 14.27 -10.04
C MET A 36 9.38 14.84 -11.19
N GLY A 37 9.27 16.16 -11.26
CA GLY A 37 8.60 16.87 -12.36
C GLY A 37 9.37 16.65 -13.68
N LEU A 38 8.69 16.16 -14.71
CA LEU A 38 9.23 16.02 -16.05
C LEU A 38 8.66 17.04 -17.02
N SER A 39 7.35 17.21 -17.01
CA SER A 39 6.62 18.23 -17.73
C SER A 39 5.45 18.66 -16.87
N THR A 40 5.57 19.79 -16.23
CA THR A 40 4.61 20.27 -15.27
C THR A 40 4.07 21.65 -15.68
N PRO A 41 2.92 22.06 -15.16
CA PRO A 41 2.43 23.43 -15.36
C PRO A 41 3.36 24.51 -14.80
N ASN A 42 4.27 24.14 -13.87
CA ASN A 42 5.10 25.09 -13.10
C ASN A 42 4.27 26.15 -12.36
N ASP A 43 3.11 25.73 -11.84
CA ASP A 43 2.06 26.59 -11.28
C ASP A 43 1.58 26.00 -9.94
N ASP A 44 1.35 26.85 -8.94
CA ASP A 44 0.92 26.43 -7.60
C ASP A 44 -0.50 25.87 -7.55
N ARG A 45 -1.28 26.03 -8.60
CA ARG A 45 -2.59 25.41 -8.76
C ARG A 45 -2.52 23.92 -9.13
N CYS A 46 -1.31 23.39 -9.41
CA CYS A 46 -1.07 21.97 -9.63
C CYS A 46 -0.16 21.42 -8.53
N PHE A 47 -0.74 20.76 -7.52
CA PHE A 47 -0.02 20.37 -6.33
C PHE A 47 -0.50 19.01 -5.75
N ILE A 48 0.34 18.43 -4.90
CA ILE A 48 -0.01 17.39 -3.96
C ILE A 48 -0.03 17.95 -2.55
N ASN A 49 -1.00 17.54 -1.74
CA ASN A 49 -1.03 17.81 -0.32
C ASN A 49 -0.75 16.51 0.44
N VAL A 50 0.23 16.54 1.33
CA VAL A 50 0.60 15.40 2.19
C VAL A 50 0.57 15.88 3.63
N ASN A 51 -0.30 15.30 4.44
CA ASN A 51 -0.45 15.65 5.86
C ASN A 51 -0.57 17.17 6.09
N GLN A 52 -1.42 17.85 5.31
CA GLN A 52 -1.68 19.28 5.33
C GLN A 52 -0.52 20.19 4.80
N GLN A 53 0.52 19.59 4.25
CA GLN A 53 1.59 20.31 3.57
C GLN A 53 1.44 20.17 2.06
N SER A 54 1.42 21.28 1.35
CA SER A 54 1.29 21.29 -0.11
C SER A 54 2.65 21.43 -0.78
N TYR A 55 2.84 20.65 -1.84
CA TYR A 55 4.00 20.73 -2.73
C TYR A 55 3.53 20.85 -4.18
N SER A 56 3.93 21.93 -4.86
CA SER A 56 3.64 22.16 -6.28
C SER A 56 4.79 21.65 -7.13
N TRP A 57 4.51 20.77 -8.09
CA TRP A 57 5.56 20.22 -8.95
C TRP A 57 6.17 21.26 -9.88
N ARG A 58 7.49 21.19 -10.01
CA ARG A 58 8.29 21.98 -10.95
C ARG A 58 9.13 21.05 -11.81
N ASP A 59 9.41 21.45 -13.05
CA ASP A 59 10.24 20.68 -13.96
C ASP A 59 11.66 20.53 -13.40
N GLY A 60 12.17 19.30 -13.36
CA GLY A 60 13.48 18.95 -12.82
C GLY A 60 13.59 18.93 -11.31
N GLU A 61 12.55 19.32 -10.57
CA GLU A 61 12.53 19.26 -9.10
C GLU A 61 11.93 17.96 -8.59
N GLY A 62 12.46 17.47 -7.47
CA GLY A 62 12.00 16.23 -6.83
C GLY A 62 11.54 16.45 -5.40
N VAL A 63 10.58 15.64 -4.97
CA VAL A 63 10.09 15.57 -3.59
C VAL A 63 10.01 14.12 -3.13
N VAL A 64 10.40 13.87 -1.88
CA VAL A 64 10.19 12.59 -1.19
C VAL A 64 9.18 12.79 -0.09
N PHE A 65 8.21 11.90 0.01
CA PHE A 65 7.22 11.93 1.08
C PHE A 65 6.82 10.51 1.53
N ASP A 66 6.21 10.44 2.69
CA ASP A 66 5.66 9.22 3.27
C ASP A 66 4.20 9.06 2.84
N GLU A 67 3.94 8.09 1.97
CA GLU A 67 2.60 7.79 1.42
C GLU A 67 1.62 7.21 2.45
N THR A 68 2.09 6.84 3.64
CA THR A 68 1.22 6.41 4.73
C THR A 68 0.48 7.57 5.40
N TYR A 69 0.93 8.81 5.19
CA TYR A 69 0.17 10.00 5.56
C TYR A 69 -0.97 10.24 4.57
N LEU A 70 -2.01 10.89 5.08
CA LEU A 70 -3.16 11.29 4.26
C LEU A 70 -2.68 12.24 3.15
N HIS A 71 -2.93 11.87 1.90
CA HIS A 71 -2.50 12.66 0.76
C HIS A 71 -3.53 12.68 -0.37
N TRP A 72 -3.49 13.75 -1.14
CA TRP A 72 -4.34 13.98 -2.30
C TRP A 72 -3.66 14.94 -3.26
N ALA A 73 -4.09 14.99 -4.52
CA ALA A 73 -3.51 15.86 -5.52
C ALA A 73 -4.59 16.48 -6.41
N ILE A 74 -4.31 17.65 -6.96
CA ILE A 74 -5.19 18.33 -7.90
C ILE A 74 -4.39 19.10 -8.95
N ASN A 75 -4.93 19.17 -10.14
CA ASN A 75 -4.43 20.02 -11.21
C ASN A 75 -5.55 20.99 -11.64
N GLN A 76 -5.47 22.23 -11.18
CA GLN A 76 -6.43 23.29 -11.52
C GLN A 76 -5.92 24.20 -12.66
N THR A 77 -4.92 23.70 -13.43
CA THR A 77 -4.36 24.40 -14.58
C THR A 77 -4.93 23.86 -15.89
N ASP A 78 -4.54 24.45 -17.00
CA ASP A 78 -4.89 24.05 -18.36
C ASP A 78 -3.87 23.08 -19.01
N LYS A 79 -2.79 22.71 -18.28
CA LYS A 79 -1.74 21.83 -18.76
C LYS A 79 -1.69 20.52 -17.98
N THR A 80 -1.43 19.42 -18.67
CA THR A 80 -1.19 18.11 -18.04
C THR A 80 0.13 18.13 -17.25
N ARG A 81 0.13 17.59 -16.03
CA ARG A 81 1.33 17.31 -15.25
C ARG A 81 1.81 15.90 -15.55
N ILE A 82 3.08 15.75 -15.92
CA ILE A 82 3.79 14.47 -16.10
C ILE A 82 4.95 14.44 -15.13
N ILE A 83 5.03 13.37 -14.32
CA ILE A 83 6.12 13.14 -13.37
C ILE A 83 6.67 11.73 -13.51
N LEU A 84 7.93 11.55 -13.13
CA LEU A 84 8.46 10.25 -12.72
C LEU A 84 8.07 10.01 -11.26
N MET A 85 7.41 8.90 -11.00
CA MET A 85 7.05 8.43 -9.66
C MET A 85 7.87 7.17 -9.36
N CYS A 86 8.53 7.13 -8.21
CA CYS A 86 9.27 5.96 -7.76
C CYS A 86 8.89 5.61 -6.32
N ASP A 87 8.75 4.33 -6.05
CA ASP A 87 8.74 3.81 -4.68
C ASP A 87 10.18 3.43 -4.32
N ILE A 88 10.72 4.05 -3.29
CA ILE A 88 12.08 3.84 -2.79
C ILE A 88 12.05 3.13 -1.45
N GLU A 89 13.02 2.27 -1.20
CA GLU A 89 13.11 1.55 0.09
C GLU A 89 13.26 2.55 1.24
N ARG A 90 12.40 2.42 2.24
CA ARG A 90 12.52 3.23 3.46
C ARG A 90 13.79 2.85 4.22
N PRO A 91 14.67 3.80 4.58
CA PRO A 91 15.81 3.53 5.44
C PRO A 91 15.37 2.97 6.79
N MET A 92 15.92 1.83 7.17
CA MET A 92 15.63 1.16 8.43
C MET A 92 16.83 1.23 9.38
N LYS A 93 16.58 1.53 10.66
CA LYS A 93 17.62 1.59 11.69
C LYS A 93 18.37 0.27 11.87
N TYR A 94 17.66 -0.86 11.76
CA TYR A 94 18.23 -2.19 11.98
C TYR A 94 18.31 -3.00 10.69
N ARG A 95 19.42 -3.67 10.46
CA ARG A 95 19.66 -4.50 9.27
C ARG A 95 18.64 -5.63 9.11
N TRP A 96 18.21 -6.25 10.21
CA TRP A 96 17.17 -7.28 10.18
C TRP A 96 15.81 -6.74 9.72
N ALA A 97 15.46 -5.52 10.17
CA ALA A 97 14.22 -4.86 9.75
C ALA A 97 14.25 -4.52 8.24
N ALA A 98 15.39 -4.05 7.74
CA ALA A 98 15.58 -3.81 6.30
C ALA A 98 15.49 -5.14 5.49
N ALA A 99 16.09 -6.22 5.99
CA ALA A 99 16.01 -7.54 5.36
C ALA A 99 14.56 -8.07 5.33
N PHE A 100 13.83 -7.94 6.44
CA PHE A 100 12.42 -8.29 6.53
C PHE A 100 11.56 -7.45 5.56
N ASN A 101 11.80 -6.12 5.51
CA ASN A 101 11.09 -5.22 4.60
C ASN A 101 11.30 -5.62 3.13
N ARG A 102 12.52 -5.94 2.72
CA ARG A 102 12.82 -6.42 1.37
C ARG A 102 12.15 -7.75 1.04
N TRP A 103 12.18 -8.68 1.99
CA TRP A 103 11.48 -9.96 1.84
C TRP A 103 9.97 -9.75 1.70
N PHE A 104 9.36 -8.95 2.60
CA PHE A 104 7.94 -8.63 2.58
C PHE A 104 7.53 -7.96 1.26
N ALA A 105 8.28 -6.95 0.81
CA ALA A 105 8.03 -6.27 -0.47
C ALA A 105 8.05 -7.27 -1.63
N ARG A 106 9.06 -8.15 -1.67
CA ARG A 106 9.20 -9.14 -2.75
C ARG A 106 8.07 -10.17 -2.76
N VAL A 107 7.66 -10.67 -1.60
CA VAL A 107 6.67 -11.75 -1.52
C VAL A 107 5.23 -11.21 -1.57
N VAL A 108 4.94 -10.16 -0.80
CA VAL A 108 3.57 -9.68 -0.60
C VAL A 108 3.17 -8.67 -1.64
N LEU A 109 4.01 -7.68 -1.94
CA LEU A 109 3.64 -6.63 -2.89
C LEU A 109 3.64 -7.16 -4.33
N THR A 110 4.63 -7.99 -4.72
CA THR A 110 4.62 -8.63 -6.05
C THR A 110 3.39 -9.50 -6.25
N ALA A 111 2.98 -10.22 -5.21
CA ALA A 111 1.78 -11.05 -5.27
C ALA A 111 0.47 -10.24 -5.22
N ALA A 112 0.51 -8.99 -4.72
CA ALA A 112 -0.63 -8.07 -4.68
C ALA A 112 -0.70 -7.14 -5.89
N SER A 113 0.33 -7.11 -6.76
CA SER A 113 0.33 -6.29 -7.97
C SER A 113 -0.82 -6.67 -8.89
N SER A 114 -1.56 -5.66 -9.33
CA SER A 114 -2.59 -5.84 -10.36
C SER A 114 -1.93 -5.97 -11.73
N PRO A 115 -2.47 -6.80 -12.65
CA PRO A 115 -1.97 -6.87 -14.01
C PRO A 115 -2.15 -5.51 -14.70
N ASN A 116 -1.10 -5.04 -15.36
CA ASN A 116 -1.13 -3.81 -16.15
C ASN A 116 -1.58 -4.07 -17.61
N GLU A 117 -1.58 -5.33 -18.04
CA GLU A 117 -1.95 -5.75 -19.40
C GLU A 117 -2.90 -6.94 -19.40
N THR A 118 -3.67 -7.05 -20.51
CA THR A 118 -4.53 -8.22 -20.76
C THR A 118 -3.65 -9.46 -20.99
N GLY A 119 -3.61 -10.35 -19.98
CA GLY A 119 -2.80 -11.57 -20.01
C GLY A 119 -1.87 -11.74 -18.81
N ASP A 120 -1.63 -10.70 -18.04
CA ASP A 120 -0.89 -10.80 -16.79
C ASP A 120 -1.64 -11.68 -15.77
N GLN A 121 -0.93 -12.66 -15.20
CA GLN A 121 -1.51 -13.52 -14.17
C GLN A 121 -1.70 -12.70 -12.87
N THR A 122 -2.94 -12.53 -12.45
CA THR A 122 -3.24 -11.99 -11.12
C THR A 122 -2.63 -12.90 -10.07
N GLY A 123 -1.74 -12.35 -9.26
CA GLY A 123 -1.13 -13.09 -8.14
C GLY A 123 -2.20 -13.71 -7.23
N GLY A 124 -1.94 -14.91 -6.70
CA GLY A 124 -2.87 -15.66 -5.85
C GLY A 124 -3.43 -14.88 -4.65
N ILE A 125 -2.75 -13.80 -4.26
CA ILE A 125 -3.15 -12.89 -3.17
C ILE A 125 -4.38 -12.04 -3.54
N SER A 126 -4.65 -11.76 -4.81
CA SER A 126 -5.90 -11.07 -5.18
C SER A 126 -7.14 -11.89 -4.79
N LYS A 127 -7.03 -13.22 -4.80
CA LYS A 127 -8.07 -14.13 -4.31
C LYS A 127 -8.19 -14.05 -2.78
N ILE A 128 -7.06 -13.97 -2.07
CA ILE A 128 -7.01 -13.84 -0.61
C ILE A 128 -7.58 -12.48 -0.16
N PHE A 129 -7.26 -11.38 -0.86
CA PHE A 129 -7.86 -10.07 -0.59
C PHE A 129 -9.38 -10.06 -0.79
N LYS A 130 -9.90 -10.75 -1.81
CA LYS A 130 -11.34 -10.95 -1.96
C LYS A 130 -11.95 -11.64 -0.73
N ILE A 131 -11.31 -12.70 -0.22
CA ILE A 131 -11.78 -13.42 0.97
C ILE A 131 -11.79 -12.49 2.18
N PHE A 132 -10.70 -11.73 2.42
CA PHE A 132 -10.63 -10.75 3.51
C PHE A 132 -11.65 -9.62 3.36
N TRP A 133 -11.91 -9.16 2.14
CA TRP A 133 -12.94 -8.16 1.86
C TRP A 133 -14.34 -8.67 2.22
N TYR A 134 -14.68 -9.90 1.78
CA TYR A 134 -15.94 -10.55 2.13
C TYR A 134 -16.04 -10.79 3.65
N ALA A 135 -14.99 -11.32 4.28
CA ALA A 135 -14.94 -11.50 5.72
C ALA A 135 -15.16 -10.17 6.47
N GLY A 136 -14.58 -9.08 6.00
CA GLY A 136 -14.80 -7.72 6.52
C GLY A 136 -16.25 -7.25 6.37
N GLN A 137 -16.92 -7.58 5.27
CA GLN A 137 -18.35 -7.28 5.07
C GLN A 137 -19.23 -8.07 6.03
N TYR A 138 -19.01 -9.39 6.14
CA TYR A 138 -19.75 -10.25 7.07
C TYR A 138 -19.54 -9.83 8.53
N ARG A 139 -18.30 -9.49 8.90
CA ARG A 139 -17.99 -8.95 10.23
C ARG A 139 -18.79 -7.68 10.53
N ARG A 140 -18.88 -6.74 9.58
CA ARG A 140 -19.66 -5.50 9.75
C ARG A 140 -21.15 -5.79 9.88
N LYS A 141 -21.71 -6.68 9.05
CA LYS A 141 -23.09 -7.10 9.11
C LYS A 141 -23.42 -7.78 10.45
N LEU A 142 -22.58 -8.73 10.87
CA LEU A 142 -22.78 -9.46 12.14
C LEU A 142 -22.70 -8.51 13.34
N LYS A 143 -21.73 -7.59 13.36
CA LYS A 143 -21.60 -6.59 14.43
C LYS A 143 -22.79 -5.63 14.48
N LYS A 144 -23.36 -5.27 13.32
CA LYS A 144 -24.57 -4.43 13.24
C LYS A 144 -25.81 -5.19 13.67
N PHE A 145 -25.93 -6.47 13.37
CA PHE A 145 -27.05 -7.32 13.74
C PHE A 145 -27.05 -7.65 15.24
N SER A 146 -25.93 -8.10 15.78
CA SER A 146 -25.80 -8.42 17.21
C SER A 146 -24.34 -8.34 17.66
N LYS A 147 -24.02 -7.35 18.49
CA LYS A 147 -22.68 -7.18 19.08
C LYS A 147 -22.27 -8.36 19.97
N PRO A 148 -23.17 -8.94 20.85
CA PRO A 148 -22.84 -10.13 21.63
C PRO A 148 -22.51 -11.35 20.75
N LEU A 149 -23.33 -11.61 19.71
CA LEU A 149 -23.10 -12.72 18.78
C LEU A 149 -21.76 -12.55 18.04
N TYR A 150 -21.44 -11.34 17.59
CA TYR A 150 -20.14 -11.06 16.98
C TYR A 150 -18.97 -11.37 17.93
N LEU A 151 -19.07 -10.97 19.20
CA LEU A 151 -18.02 -11.24 20.20
C LEU A 151 -17.89 -12.75 20.47
N LEU A 152 -19.00 -13.46 20.58
CA LEU A 152 -19.02 -14.91 20.76
C LEU A 152 -18.31 -15.61 19.60
N VAL A 153 -18.69 -15.32 18.37
CA VAL A 153 -18.03 -15.90 17.16
C VAL A 153 -16.54 -15.54 17.11
N LYS A 154 -16.20 -14.28 17.39
CA LYS A 154 -14.79 -13.83 17.39
C LYS A 154 -13.95 -14.61 18.41
N PHE A 155 -14.42 -14.72 19.64
CA PHE A 155 -13.67 -15.41 20.70
C PHE A 155 -13.63 -16.92 20.48
N SER A 156 -14.70 -17.54 19.97
CA SER A 156 -14.70 -18.96 19.61
C SER A 156 -13.66 -19.27 18.53
N LEU A 157 -13.52 -18.42 17.52
CA LEU A 157 -12.48 -18.57 16.47
C LEU A 157 -11.07 -18.42 17.04
N ILE A 158 -10.85 -17.46 17.95
CA ILE A 158 -9.54 -17.26 18.59
C ILE A 158 -9.18 -18.47 19.46
N VAL A 159 -10.12 -18.93 20.30
CA VAL A 159 -9.90 -20.10 21.17
C VAL A 159 -9.66 -21.35 20.33
N GLY A 160 -10.44 -21.56 19.26
CA GLY A 160 -10.25 -22.69 18.35
C GLY A 160 -8.88 -22.68 17.68
N LEU A 161 -8.41 -21.49 17.22
CA LEU A 161 -7.08 -21.34 16.63
C LEU A 161 -5.97 -21.63 17.65
N VAL A 162 -6.07 -21.09 18.85
CA VAL A 162 -5.11 -21.34 19.94
C VAL A 162 -5.08 -22.83 20.30
N ALA A 163 -6.24 -23.47 20.45
CA ALA A 163 -6.33 -24.90 20.74
C ALA A 163 -5.73 -25.74 19.63
N TRP A 164 -5.95 -25.37 18.36
CA TRP A 164 -5.36 -26.08 17.23
C TRP A 164 -3.84 -25.95 17.21
N VAL A 165 -3.29 -24.73 17.33
CA VAL A 165 -1.84 -24.49 17.38
C VAL A 165 -1.18 -25.19 18.57
N THR A 166 -1.81 -25.16 19.75
CA THR A 166 -1.26 -25.84 20.93
C THR A 166 -1.34 -27.37 20.82
N SER A 167 -2.38 -27.93 20.17
CA SER A 167 -2.50 -29.37 19.96
C SER A 167 -1.38 -29.93 19.06
N ASP A 168 -0.96 -29.16 18.03
CA ASP A 168 0.14 -29.59 17.17
C ASP A 168 1.50 -29.44 17.87
N LEU A 169 1.68 -28.44 18.72
CA LEU A 169 2.87 -28.31 19.56
C LEU A 169 2.97 -29.47 20.58
N TRP A 170 1.85 -29.88 21.19
CA TRP A 170 1.83 -31.06 22.10
C TRP A 170 2.14 -32.38 21.40
N LYS A 171 1.65 -32.56 20.18
CA LYS A 171 1.97 -33.77 19.40
C LYS A 171 3.45 -33.85 19.03
N SER A 172 4.08 -32.71 18.65
CA SER A 172 5.51 -32.69 18.36
C SER A 172 6.38 -32.95 19.60
N PHE A 173 5.91 -32.50 20.78
CA PHE A 173 6.64 -32.73 22.04
C PHE A 173 6.51 -34.17 22.63
N LEU A 174 5.46 -34.91 22.24
CA LEU A 174 5.25 -36.30 22.69
C LEU A 174 5.82 -37.34 21.75
N LEU A 175 6.36 -36.95 20.58
CA LEU A 175 6.93 -37.86 19.58
C LEU A 175 8.46 -37.81 19.51
N ASP A 176 9.10 -36.93 20.30
CA ASP A 176 10.54 -36.86 20.61
C ASP A 176 10.80 -37.52 21.99
#